data_a401896d13a241e18e7f01c9be576f6c
#
_entry.id   a401896d13a241e18e7f01c9be576f6c
#
_cell.length_a   1.000
_cell.length_b   1.000
_cell.length_c   1.000
_cell.angle_alpha   90.00
_cell.angle_beta   90.00
_cell.angle_gamma   90.00
#
_symmetry.space_group_name_H-M   'P 1'
#
loop_
_entity.id
_entity.type
_entity.pdbx_description
1 polymer ?
#
loop_
_entity_poly.entity_id
_entity_poly.type
_entity_poly.pdbx_seq_one_letter_code
_entity_poly.pdbx_strand_id
1 'polypeptide(L)'
;MKPSILIFSQAMELGGVERSLLGLLDAIDYDRYDVDLFLMRHSGELMPYLNPKAKLLPEIPQYASLAVPMASLVKSGQLGVLRGRLKGKLAASRFDRKHPSEKPSVTALTYSHKYTLRSMPPISGKTYDLAISFLTPHYFARERVRAKKYAAWIHTDYTALTFDRSAELAMWEGYDAICGVSEHTSESFQNVFPELAQKVRTVENILPRELTCKQAAIPQTDMPTDDGISLLSVGRFCEAKNFDNVPDICRRLVADGLDVKWYLIGYGGDEPLIRQKIDEAGMQDRVIILGKKDNPYPYMRACDLYVQPSRYEGKAVTVREAQLLGKPVVITDYATSDSQLEDGVDGVIVPMDNASCAAEIAALLRDPARMQQLSESCAKRDYTNSAEAGKIYALME
;
A
#
# COMPACT_ATOMS: atom_id res chain seq x y z
N MET A 1 16.32 -25.46 17.34
CA MET A 1 16.58 -24.30 16.46
C MET A 1 15.26 -23.57 16.26
N LYS A 2 15.26 -22.24 16.24
CA LYS A 2 14.06 -21.47 15.88
C LYS A 2 13.67 -21.78 14.44
N PRO A 3 12.37 -21.85 14.12
CA PRO A 3 11.94 -21.86 12.73
C PRO A 3 12.47 -20.65 11.98
N SER A 4 12.82 -20.84 10.71
CA SER A 4 13.49 -19.82 9.90
C SER A 4 12.62 -19.37 8.76
N ILE A 5 12.54 -18.06 8.58
CA ILE A 5 11.74 -17.39 7.54
C ILE A 5 12.68 -16.64 6.61
N LEU A 6 12.53 -16.79 5.31
CA LEU A 6 13.12 -15.88 4.34
C LEU A 6 12.02 -14.99 3.74
N ILE A 7 12.23 -13.69 3.73
CA ILE A 7 11.37 -12.72 3.05
C ILE A 7 12.12 -12.15 1.85
N PHE A 8 11.51 -12.27 0.67
CA PHE A 8 12.01 -11.74 -0.60
C PHE A 8 11.22 -10.50 -0.99
N SER A 9 11.91 -9.39 -1.29
CA SER A 9 11.31 -8.19 -1.87
C SER A 9 12.27 -7.52 -2.86
N GLN A 10 11.87 -6.36 -3.44
CA GLN A 10 12.65 -5.72 -4.50
C GLN A 10 13.64 -4.69 -3.97
N ALA A 11 13.14 -3.62 -3.34
CA ALA A 11 13.92 -2.51 -2.78
C ALA A 11 13.08 -1.86 -1.66
N MET A 12 13.62 -0.82 -1.01
CA MET A 12 12.92 -0.10 0.07
C MET A 12 12.66 1.35 -0.33
N GLU A 13 11.98 1.51 -1.49
CA GLU A 13 11.58 2.83 -2.00
C GLU A 13 10.32 3.33 -1.27
N LEU A 14 9.93 4.60 -1.48
CA LEU A 14 8.70 5.13 -0.88
C LEU A 14 7.45 4.54 -1.54
N GLY A 15 6.86 3.56 -0.88
CA GLY A 15 5.65 2.87 -1.37
C GLY A 15 4.85 2.21 -0.25
N GLY A 16 3.58 1.89 -0.56
CA GLY A 16 2.69 1.21 0.40
C GLY A 16 3.13 -0.22 0.70
N VAL A 17 3.70 -0.90 -0.30
CA VAL A 17 4.21 -2.28 -0.15
C VAL A 17 5.41 -2.31 0.79
N GLU A 18 6.35 -1.40 0.60
CA GLU A 18 7.56 -1.28 1.41
C GLU A 18 7.23 -0.90 2.86
N ARG A 19 6.27 -0.01 3.08
CA ARG A 19 5.76 0.31 4.43
C ARG A 19 5.09 -0.88 5.09
N SER A 20 4.30 -1.65 4.33
CA SER A 20 3.71 -2.91 4.82
C SER A 20 4.79 -3.94 5.17
N LEU A 21 5.88 -4.02 4.40
CA LEU A 21 7.03 -4.88 4.71
C LEU A 21 7.70 -4.46 6.02
N LEU A 22 7.89 -3.15 6.25
CA LEU A 22 8.42 -2.65 7.53
C LEU A 22 7.50 -3.02 8.69
N GLY A 23 6.18 -2.83 8.53
CA GLY A 23 5.21 -3.23 9.54
C GLY A 23 5.25 -4.74 9.83
N LEU A 24 5.37 -5.57 8.80
CA LEU A 24 5.55 -7.00 8.96
C LEU A 24 6.83 -7.33 9.74
N LEU A 25 7.96 -6.73 9.35
CA LEU A 25 9.25 -6.96 10.03
C LEU A 25 9.20 -6.52 11.50
N ASP A 26 8.46 -5.44 11.83
CA ASP A 26 8.30 -4.98 13.21
C ASP A 26 7.38 -5.89 14.05
N ALA A 27 6.40 -6.54 13.42
CA ALA A 27 5.45 -7.42 14.11
C ALA A 27 5.94 -8.84 14.32
N ILE A 28 7.01 -9.26 13.65
CA ILE A 28 7.55 -10.63 13.81
C ILE A 28 8.17 -10.80 15.21
N ASP A 29 7.85 -11.93 15.84
CA ASP A 29 8.44 -12.37 17.10
C ASP A 29 9.83 -12.97 16.88
N TYR A 30 10.88 -12.16 16.95
CA TYR A 30 12.27 -12.59 16.78
C TYR A 30 12.80 -13.46 17.92
N ASP A 31 12.08 -13.57 19.04
CA ASP A 31 12.45 -14.51 20.09
C ASP A 31 12.08 -15.95 19.71
N ARG A 32 11.09 -16.11 18.82
CA ARG A 32 10.61 -17.39 18.32
C ARG A 32 11.10 -17.73 16.92
N TYR A 33 11.38 -16.74 16.06
CA TYR A 33 11.69 -16.96 14.64
C TYR A 33 12.98 -16.28 14.22
N ASP A 34 13.76 -16.95 13.38
CA ASP A 34 14.93 -16.38 12.71
C ASP A 34 14.47 -15.85 11.33
N VAL A 35 14.76 -14.59 11.02
CA VAL A 35 14.33 -13.95 9.78
C VAL A 35 15.52 -13.47 8.96
N ASP A 36 15.65 -13.99 7.74
CA ASP A 36 16.54 -13.48 6.72
C ASP A 36 15.71 -12.66 5.71
N LEU A 37 16.10 -11.40 5.45
CA LEU A 37 15.51 -10.54 4.43
C LEU A 37 16.41 -10.48 3.21
N PHE A 38 15.90 -10.79 2.03
CA PHE A 38 16.60 -10.57 0.77
C PHE A 38 15.91 -9.49 -0.06
N LEU A 39 16.64 -8.42 -0.35
CA LEU A 39 16.23 -7.37 -1.25
C LEU A 39 17.01 -7.50 -2.56
N MET A 40 16.33 -7.38 -3.69
CA MET A 40 16.99 -7.40 -5.00
C MET A 40 18.00 -6.25 -5.14
N ARG A 41 17.68 -5.09 -4.51
CA ARG A 41 18.56 -3.91 -4.42
C ARG A 41 18.54 -3.34 -3.00
N HIS A 42 19.72 -3.00 -2.49
CA HIS A 42 19.88 -2.28 -1.25
C HIS A 42 19.77 -0.77 -1.51
N SER A 43 18.59 -0.33 -1.89
CA SER A 43 18.31 1.08 -2.22
C SER A 43 16.90 1.48 -1.78
N GLY A 44 16.70 2.79 -1.65
CA GLY A 44 15.44 3.42 -1.30
C GLY A 44 15.49 4.11 0.06
N GLU A 45 14.61 5.07 0.23
CA GLU A 45 14.55 5.97 1.38
C GLU A 45 14.14 5.23 2.67
N LEU A 46 13.49 4.08 2.53
CA LEU A 46 13.03 3.29 3.67
C LEU A 46 14.07 2.27 4.19
N MET A 47 15.24 2.14 3.53
CA MET A 47 16.33 1.26 4.00
C MET A 47 16.76 1.52 5.46
N PRO A 48 16.89 2.76 5.94
CA PRO A 48 17.32 3.04 7.32
C PRO A 48 16.32 2.59 8.39
N TYR A 49 15.10 2.26 8.01
CA TYR A 49 14.01 1.86 8.91
C TYR A 49 13.80 0.35 8.99
N LEU A 50 14.64 -0.43 8.30
CA LEU A 50 14.60 -1.90 8.43
C LEU A 50 14.83 -2.31 9.87
N ASN A 51 14.02 -3.24 10.37
CA ASN A 51 14.19 -3.78 11.71
C ASN A 51 15.56 -4.47 11.82
N PRO A 52 16.45 -4.04 12.75
CA PRO A 52 17.81 -4.58 12.85
C PRO A 52 17.87 -6.05 13.29
N LYS A 53 16.77 -6.60 13.80
CA LYS A 53 16.68 -8.02 14.15
C LYS A 53 16.48 -8.90 12.91
N ALA A 54 15.96 -8.37 11.81
CA ALA A 54 15.91 -9.06 10.53
C ALA A 54 17.30 -9.05 9.87
N LYS A 55 17.83 -10.21 9.57
CA LYS A 55 19.14 -10.31 8.92
C LYS A 55 19.04 -9.99 7.45
N LEU A 56 19.51 -8.82 7.05
CA LEU A 56 19.62 -8.45 5.65
C LEU A 56 20.72 -9.29 4.96
N LEU A 57 20.32 -10.08 3.96
CA LEU A 57 21.25 -10.87 3.14
C LEU A 57 21.98 -9.96 2.14
N PRO A 58 23.20 -10.31 1.71
CA PRO A 58 23.96 -9.53 0.72
C PRO A 58 23.18 -9.35 -0.59
N GLU A 59 23.34 -8.18 -1.20
CA GLU A 59 22.85 -7.92 -2.56
C GLU A 59 23.56 -8.84 -3.57
N ILE A 60 22.80 -9.40 -4.48
CA ILE A 60 23.32 -10.25 -5.54
C ILE A 60 23.21 -9.47 -6.88
N PRO A 61 24.32 -9.22 -7.57
CA PRO A 61 24.35 -8.35 -8.76
C PRO A 61 23.37 -8.74 -9.88
N GLN A 62 23.09 -10.04 -10.04
CA GLN A 62 22.13 -10.51 -11.06
C GLN A 62 20.70 -10.00 -10.76
N TYR A 63 20.26 -10.03 -9.52
CA TYR A 63 18.92 -9.54 -9.11
C TYR A 63 18.85 -8.01 -9.21
N ALA A 64 19.86 -7.30 -8.70
CA ALA A 64 19.95 -5.85 -8.81
C ALA A 64 19.91 -5.36 -10.26
N SER A 65 20.49 -6.14 -11.16
CA SER A 65 20.57 -5.82 -12.61
C SER A 65 19.22 -5.84 -13.34
N LEU A 66 18.14 -6.37 -12.73
CA LEU A 66 16.80 -6.33 -13.32
C LEU A 66 16.20 -4.92 -13.35
N ALA A 67 16.60 -4.05 -12.46
CA ALA A 67 16.07 -2.70 -12.33
C ALA A 67 16.90 -1.61 -13.02
N VAL A 68 18.04 -1.98 -13.65
CA VAL A 68 18.90 -1.01 -14.36
C VAL A 68 18.64 -1.01 -15.87
N PRO A 69 19.01 0.06 -16.60
CA PRO A 69 18.92 0.11 -18.07
C PRO A 69 19.69 -1.04 -18.73
N MET A 70 19.15 -1.61 -19.82
CA MET A 70 19.76 -2.76 -20.49
C MET A 70 21.20 -2.50 -20.98
N ALA A 71 21.53 -1.27 -21.36
CA ALA A 71 22.89 -0.89 -21.74
C ALA A 71 23.91 -1.10 -20.62
N SER A 72 23.51 -0.93 -19.37
CA SER A 72 24.35 -1.13 -18.19
C SER A 72 24.71 -2.61 -17.98
N LEU A 73 23.86 -3.53 -18.44
CA LEU A 73 24.09 -4.98 -18.32
C LEU A 73 25.26 -5.47 -19.17
N VAL A 74 25.49 -4.82 -20.31
CA VAL A 74 26.67 -5.11 -21.16
C VAL A 74 27.94 -4.75 -20.42
N LYS A 75 27.96 -3.54 -19.82
CA LYS A 75 29.13 -3.03 -19.09
C LYS A 75 29.46 -3.87 -17.83
N SER A 76 28.43 -4.40 -17.17
CA SER A 76 28.58 -5.22 -15.95
C SER A 76 28.76 -6.72 -16.25
N GLY A 77 28.82 -7.14 -17.51
CA GLY A 77 28.98 -8.55 -17.90
C GLY A 77 27.75 -9.44 -17.65
N GLN A 78 26.58 -8.86 -17.35
CA GLN A 78 25.33 -9.59 -17.04
C GLN A 78 24.60 -10.06 -18.31
N LEU A 79 25.32 -10.70 -19.23
CA LEU A 79 24.80 -11.09 -20.56
C LEU A 79 23.63 -12.08 -20.49
N GLY A 80 23.62 -12.96 -19.49
CA GLY A 80 22.51 -13.90 -19.26
C GLY A 80 21.21 -13.17 -18.90
N VAL A 81 21.29 -12.20 -18.00
CA VAL A 81 20.15 -11.34 -17.62
C VAL A 81 19.70 -10.51 -18.81
N LEU A 82 20.62 -9.91 -19.57
CA LEU A 82 20.30 -9.14 -20.78
C LEU A 82 19.51 -9.98 -21.79
N ARG A 83 19.98 -11.21 -22.10
CA ARG A 83 19.26 -12.13 -23.00
C ARG A 83 17.85 -12.44 -22.48
N GLY A 84 17.71 -12.73 -21.18
CA GLY A 84 16.42 -12.99 -20.54
C GLY A 84 15.46 -11.80 -20.67
N ARG A 85 15.92 -10.59 -20.35
CA ARG A 85 15.12 -9.35 -20.45
C ARG A 85 14.71 -9.04 -21.89
N LEU A 86 15.59 -9.21 -22.86
CA LEU A 86 15.25 -9.03 -24.29
C LEU A 86 14.20 -10.05 -24.74
N LYS A 87 14.36 -11.32 -24.37
CA LYS A 87 13.38 -12.36 -24.66
C LYS A 87 12.03 -12.04 -23.99
N GLY A 88 12.05 -11.59 -22.74
CA GLY A 88 10.85 -11.18 -22.01
C GLY A 88 10.13 -10.02 -22.69
N LYS A 89 10.86 -8.97 -23.09
CA LYS A 89 10.29 -7.82 -23.80
C LYS A 89 9.65 -8.23 -25.15
N LEU A 90 10.29 -9.11 -25.91
CA LEU A 90 9.73 -9.61 -27.16
C LEU A 90 8.46 -10.46 -26.94
N ALA A 91 8.47 -11.31 -25.91
CA ALA A 91 7.32 -12.14 -25.56
C ALA A 91 6.12 -11.27 -25.11
N ALA A 92 6.36 -10.28 -24.24
CA ALA A 92 5.35 -9.32 -23.80
C ALA A 92 4.75 -8.55 -24.98
N SER A 93 5.60 -7.97 -25.84
CA SER A 93 5.13 -7.24 -27.03
C SER A 93 4.30 -8.11 -27.99
N ARG A 94 4.60 -9.40 -28.10
CA ARG A 94 3.80 -10.34 -28.89
C ARG A 94 2.48 -10.65 -28.24
N PHE A 95 2.47 -10.84 -26.93
CA PHE A 95 1.26 -11.11 -26.16
C PHE A 95 0.32 -9.91 -26.20
N ASP A 96 0.79 -8.71 -25.85
CA ASP A 96 -0.01 -7.49 -25.78
C ASP A 96 -0.62 -7.12 -27.16
N ARG A 97 0.11 -7.36 -28.26
CA ARG A 97 -0.44 -7.19 -29.62
C ARG A 97 -1.55 -8.17 -29.97
N LYS A 98 -1.51 -9.38 -29.41
CA LYS A 98 -2.56 -10.40 -29.64
C LYS A 98 -3.77 -10.21 -28.71
N HIS A 99 -3.58 -9.56 -27.58
CA HIS A 99 -4.57 -9.34 -26.55
C HIS A 99 -4.61 -7.85 -26.17
N PRO A 100 -5.08 -6.98 -27.10
CA PRO A 100 -5.19 -5.55 -26.83
C PRO A 100 -6.15 -5.33 -25.68
N SER A 101 -5.77 -4.43 -24.76
CA SER A 101 -6.55 -4.10 -23.58
C SER A 101 -6.27 -2.66 -23.18
N GLU A 102 -7.26 -1.98 -22.63
CA GLU A 102 -7.12 -0.65 -22.03
C GLU A 102 -6.54 -0.72 -20.61
N LYS A 103 -6.57 -1.91 -19.98
CA LYS A 103 -6.00 -2.12 -18.64
C LYS A 103 -4.48 -2.13 -18.68
N PRO A 104 -3.82 -1.67 -17.59
CA PRO A 104 -2.36 -1.75 -17.45
C PRO A 104 -1.86 -3.19 -17.60
N SER A 105 -0.83 -3.40 -18.45
CA SER A 105 -0.23 -4.72 -18.67
C SER A 105 0.98 -4.94 -17.76
N VAL A 106 1.00 -6.10 -17.07
CA VAL A 106 2.13 -6.55 -16.25
C VAL A 106 3.00 -7.59 -16.98
N THR A 107 2.67 -7.94 -18.20
CA THR A 107 3.34 -9.02 -18.97
C THR A 107 4.84 -8.78 -19.15
N ALA A 108 5.26 -7.51 -19.35
CA ALA A 108 6.66 -7.17 -19.53
C ALA A 108 7.50 -7.52 -18.28
N LEU A 109 6.98 -7.27 -17.10
CA LEU A 109 7.64 -7.57 -15.84
C LEU A 109 7.63 -9.08 -15.56
N THR A 110 6.47 -9.73 -15.72
CA THR A 110 6.30 -11.17 -15.56
C THR A 110 7.25 -11.97 -16.45
N TYR A 111 7.29 -11.66 -17.75
CA TYR A 111 8.16 -12.35 -18.68
C TYR A 111 9.65 -12.00 -18.49
N SER A 112 9.97 -10.77 -18.07
CA SER A 112 11.34 -10.40 -17.71
C SER A 112 11.87 -11.33 -16.60
N HIS A 113 11.12 -11.51 -15.52
CA HIS A 113 11.50 -12.39 -14.41
C HIS A 113 11.53 -13.86 -14.85
N LYS A 114 10.52 -14.33 -15.58
CA LYS A 114 10.42 -15.70 -16.08
C LYS A 114 11.64 -16.08 -16.94
N TYR A 115 12.03 -15.24 -17.88
CA TYR A 115 13.11 -15.56 -18.81
C TYR A 115 14.52 -15.30 -18.26
N THR A 116 14.66 -14.48 -17.23
CA THR A 116 15.94 -14.26 -16.55
C THR A 116 16.23 -15.32 -15.49
N LEU A 117 15.23 -16.09 -15.05
CA LEU A 117 15.32 -17.07 -13.96
C LEU A 117 16.55 -17.99 -14.08
N ARG A 118 16.87 -18.46 -15.28
CA ARG A 118 18.02 -19.36 -15.52
C ARG A 118 19.38 -18.69 -15.21
N SER A 119 19.44 -17.38 -15.23
CA SER A 119 20.66 -16.60 -14.98
C SER A 119 20.77 -16.12 -13.54
N MET A 120 19.77 -16.42 -12.69
CA MET A 120 19.74 -16.03 -11.30
C MET A 120 20.38 -17.12 -10.43
N PRO A 121 21.38 -16.79 -9.61
CA PRO A 121 21.93 -17.76 -8.66
C PRO A 121 20.97 -18.03 -7.50
N PRO A 122 21.17 -19.09 -6.69
CA PRO A 122 20.47 -19.28 -5.44
C PRO A 122 20.64 -18.07 -4.50
N ILE A 123 19.57 -17.67 -3.81
CA ILE A 123 19.57 -16.52 -2.89
C ILE A 123 20.32 -16.87 -1.60
N SER A 124 20.19 -18.13 -1.14
CA SER A 124 20.82 -18.62 0.07
C SER A 124 21.16 -20.11 -0.05
N GLY A 125 22.17 -20.54 0.68
CA GLY A 125 22.51 -21.97 0.86
C GLY A 125 21.68 -22.69 1.91
N LYS A 126 20.90 -21.93 2.75
CA LYS A 126 20.04 -22.49 3.79
C LYS A 126 18.77 -23.12 3.22
N THR A 127 18.15 -24.00 4.00
CA THR A 127 16.75 -24.40 3.83
C THR A 127 15.92 -23.75 4.92
N TYR A 128 14.87 -23.03 4.53
CA TYR A 128 13.97 -22.29 5.42
C TYR A 128 12.72 -23.11 5.73
N ASP A 129 12.08 -22.81 6.86
CA ASP A 129 10.76 -23.38 7.15
C ASP A 129 9.69 -22.70 6.29
N LEU A 130 9.82 -21.36 6.06
CA LEU A 130 8.93 -20.59 5.18
C LEU A 130 9.74 -19.64 4.30
N ALA A 131 9.43 -19.60 3.01
CA ALA A 131 9.89 -18.56 2.09
C ALA A 131 8.71 -17.68 1.66
N ILE A 132 8.80 -16.41 1.89
CA ILE A 132 7.79 -15.39 1.55
C ILE A 132 8.27 -14.60 0.34
N SER A 133 7.49 -14.58 -0.73
CA SER A 133 7.66 -13.66 -1.85
C SER A 133 6.70 -12.48 -1.64
N PHE A 134 7.22 -11.34 -1.22
CA PHE A 134 6.40 -10.22 -0.77
C PHE A 134 5.92 -9.32 -1.90
N LEU A 135 6.54 -9.36 -3.07
CA LEU A 135 6.16 -8.54 -4.24
C LEU A 135 6.26 -9.33 -5.55
N THR A 136 5.26 -9.15 -6.41
CA THR A 136 5.18 -9.77 -7.74
C THR A 136 6.26 -9.23 -8.70
N PRO A 137 6.71 -10.04 -9.68
CA PRO A 137 6.40 -11.46 -9.94
C PRO A 137 7.19 -12.41 -9.04
N HIS A 138 6.57 -13.53 -8.67
CA HIS A 138 7.01 -14.41 -7.60
C HIS A 138 7.95 -15.56 -8.02
N TYR A 139 8.52 -15.54 -9.23
CA TYR A 139 9.37 -16.62 -9.73
C TYR A 139 10.60 -16.90 -8.87
N PHE A 140 11.28 -15.87 -8.34
CA PHE A 140 12.60 -16.05 -7.74
C PHE A 140 12.55 -16.70 -6.37
N ALA A 141 11.63 -16.31 -5.49
CA ALA A 141 11.52 -16.91 -4.18
C ALA A 141 11.23 -18.42 -4.28
N ARG A 142 10.33 -18.81 -5.21
CA ARG A 142 10.00 -20.21 -5.41
C ARG A 142 11.14 -21.04 -6.00
N GLU A 143 11.88 -20.49 -6.94
CA GLU A 143 12.86 -21.23 -7.75
C GLU A 143 14.31 -21.09 -7.27
N ARG A 144 14.61 -20.09 -6.42
CA ARG A 144 15.98 -19.76 -5.99
C ARG A 144 16.17 -19.77 -4.48
N VAL A 145 15.14 -20.14 -3.72
CA VAL A 145 15.18 -20.39 -2.28
C VAL A 145 14.76 -21.84 -2.02
N ARG A 146 15.42 -22.52 -1.09
CA ARG A 146 14.95 -23.81 -0.57
C ARG A 146 14.12 -23.57 0.68
N ALA A 147 12.87 -24.00 0.68
CA ALA A 147 12.00 -23.92 1.85
C ALA A 147 11.05 -25.11 1.92
N LYS A 148 10.52 -25.36 3.12
CA LYS A 148 9.48 -26.39 3.33
C LYS A 148 8.13 -25.93 2.83
N LYS A 149 7.82 -24.62 3.03
CA LYS A 149 6.58 -23.93 2.61
C LYS A 149 6.90 -22.64 1.89
N TYR A 150 6.03 -22.26 0.97
CA TYR A 150 6.16 -21.05 0.18
C TYR A 150 4.87 -20.25 0.23
N ALA A 151 4.97 -18.95 0.53
CA ALA A 151 3.86 -18.02 0.50
C ALA A 151 4.19 -16.83 -0.39
N ALA A 152 3.18 -16.29 -1.08
CA ALA A 152 3.33 -15.11 -1.92
C ALA A 152 2.22 -14.08 -1.66
N TRP A 153 2.56 -12.79 -1.70
CA TRP A 153 1.66 -11.69 -1.39
C TRP A 153 1.08 -11.04 -2.64
N ILE A 154 -0.18 -10.65 -2.58
CA ILE A 154 -0.88 -9.90 -3.61
C ILE A 154 -1.20 -8.51 -3.04
N HIS A 155 -0.64 -7.45 -3.67
CA HIS A 155 -0.88 -6.06 -3.30
C HIS A 155 -1.74 -5.29 -4.31
N THR A 156 -2.24 -5.98 -5.35
CA THR A 156 -2.95 -5.35 -6.47
C THR A 156 -4.20 -6.12 -6.81
N ASP A 157 -5.25 -5.42 -7.24
CA ASP A 157 -6.45 -6.03 -7.78
C ASP A 157 -6.16 -6.63 -9.17
N TYR A 158 -6.23 -7.95 -9.26
CA TYR A 158 -5.98 -8.70 -10.50
C TYR A 158 -7.05 -8.47 -11.57
N THR A 159 -8.26 -8.05 -11.19
CA THR A 159 -9.32 -7.71 -12.17
C THR A 159 -9.02 -6.43 -12.95
N ALA A 160 -8.16 -5.56 -12.41
CA ALA A 160 -7.75 -4.30 -13.01
C ALA A 160 -6.53 -4.41 -13.93
N LEU A 161 -5.96 -5.61 -14.13
CA LEU A 161 -4.72 -5.83 -14.86
C LEU A 161 -4.92 -6.64 -16.15
N THR A 162 -3.99 -6.46 -17.09
CA THR A 162 -3.79 -7.35 -18.25
C THR A 162 -2.55 -8.21 -18.01
N PHE A 163 -2.70 -9.52 -18.12
CA PHE A 163 -1.64 -10.50 -17.90
C PHE A 163 -1.86 -11.78 -18.72
N ASP A 164 -0.81 -12.56 -18.92
CA ASP A 164 -0.91 -13.92 -19.46
C ASP A 164 -1.38 -14.87 -18.36
N ARG A 165 -2.67 -15.24 -18.40
CA ARG A 165 -3.30 -16.09 -17.38
C ARG A 165 -2.56 -17.41 -17.19
N SER A 166 -2.09 -18.04 -18.28
CA SER A 166 -1.37 -19.30 -18.21
C SER A 166 -0.02 -19.16 -17.52
N ALA A 167 0.69 -18.07 -17.80
CA ALA A 167 1.99 -17.80 -17.19
C ALA A 167 1.87 -17.44 -15.71
N GLU A 168 0.84 -16.66 -15.35
CA GLU A 168 0.53 -16.31 -13.96
C GLU A 168 0.09 -17.55 -13.18
N LEU A 169 -0.86 -18.34 -13.69
CA LEU A 169 -1.34 -19.56 -13.04
C LEU A 169 -0.18 -20.51 -12.72
N ALA A 170 0.67 -20.80 -13.70
CA ALA A 170 1.84 -21.66 -13.50
C ALA A 170 2.83 -21.13 -12.44
N MET A 171 2.93 -19.81 -12.30
CA MET A 171 3.74 -19.18 -11.25
C MET A 171 3.11 -19.38 -9.87
N TRP A 172 1.81 -19.10 -9.74
CA TRP A 172 1.06 -19.17 -8.49
C TRP A 172 0.87 -20.60 -7.98
N GLU A 173 0.73 -21.61 -8.87
CA GLU A 173 0.61 -23.02 -8.51
C GLU A 173 1.78 -23.52 -7.66
N GLY A 174 2.97 -22.92 -7.81
CA GLY A 174 4.17 -23.26 -7.04
C GLY A 174 4.12 -22.87 -5.55
N TYR A 175 3.12 -22.10 -5.11
CA TYR A 175 3.00 -21.62 -3.75
C TYR A 175 2.01 -22.44 -2.94
N ASP A 176 2.30 -22.64 -1.63
CA ASP A 176 1.41 -23.33 -0.68
C ASP A 176 0.31 -22.37 -0.20
N ALA A 177 0.63 -21.08 -0.05
CA ALA A 177 -0.31 -20.03 0.34
C ALA A 177 -0.15 -18.79 -0.54
N ILE A 178 -1.29 -18.13 -0.82
CA ILE A 178 -1.40 -16.90 -1.60
C ILE A 178 -2.11 -15.88 -0.72
N CYS A 179 -1.40 -14.83 -0.29
CA CYS A 179 -1.86 -13.90 0.72
C CYS A 179 -2.34 -12.59 0.10
N GLY A 180 -3.63 -12.34 0.08
CA GLY A 180 -4.20 -11.04 -0.29
C GLY A 180 -4.14 -10.07 0.89
N VAL A 181 -3.80 -8.80 0.62
CA VAL A 181 -3.66 -7.76 1.66
C VAL A 181 -4.99 -7.17 2.14
N SER A 182 -6.10 -7.63 1.58
CA SER A 182 -7.47 -7.34 2.01
C SER A 182 -8.39 -8.44 1.51
N GLU A 183 -9.61 -8.53 2.04
CA GLU A 183 -10.61 -9.47 1.54
C GLU A 183 -10.95 -9.19 0.08
N HIS A 184 -11.14 -7.91 -0.29
CA HIS A 184 -11.35 -7.53 -1.69
C HIS A 184 -10.24 -8.03 -2.62
N THR A 185 -8.96 -7.89 -2.23
CA THR A 185 -7.83 -8.39 -3.03
C THR A 185 -7.85 -9.91 -3.13
N SER A 186 -8.20 -10.60 -2.05
CA SER A 186 -8.33 -12.07 -2.02
C SER A 186 -9.46 -12.55 -2.92
N GLU A 187 -10.64 -11.95 -2.84
CA GLU A 187 -11.81 -12.27 -3.67
C GLU A 187 -11.55 -11.96 -5.15
N SER A 188 -10.99 -10.80 -5.45
CA SER A 188 -10.58 -10.41 -6.80
C SER A 188 -9.66 -11.46 -7.43
N PHE A 189 -8.66 -11.93 -6.67
CA PHE A 189 -7.76 -12.98 -7.14
C PHE A 189 -8.46 -14.33 -7.31
N GLN A 190 -9.32 -14.73 -6.38
CA GLN A 190 -10.11 -15.98 -6.47
C GLN A 190 -11.07 -15.98 -7.67
N ASN A 191 -11.66 -14.84 -8.00
CA ASN A 191 -12.52 -14.69 -9.18
C ASN A 191 -11.74 -14.90 -10.49
N VAL A 192 -10.47 -14.50 -10.52
CA VAL A 192 -9.57 -14.67 -11.68
C VAL A 192 -8.98 -16.08 -11.75
N PHE A 193 -8.63 -16.66 -10.59
CA PHE A 193 -8.01 -17.98 -10.46
C PHE A 193 -8.78 -18.88 -9.49
N PRO A 194 -10.01 -19.31 -9.83
CA PRO A 194 -10.83 -20.14 -8.94
C PRO A 194 -10.17 -21.48 -8.59
N GLU A 195 -9.31 -22.02 -9.45
CA GLU A 195 -8.52 -23.22 -9.21
C GLU A 195 -7.52 -23.09 -8.06
N LEU A 196 -7.16 -21.87 -7.66
CA LEU A 196 -6.24 -21.57 -6.56
C LEU A 196 -6.96 -21.11 -5.28
N ALA A 197 -8.30 -21.03 -5.27
CA ALA A 197 -9.07 -20.49 -4.17
C ALA A 197 -8.73 -21.11 -2.80
N GLN A 198 -8.45 -22.42 -2.75
CA GLN A 198 -8.09 -23.14 -1.54
C GLN A 198 -6.76 -22.67 -0.92
N LYS A 199 -5.87 -22.07 -1.70
CA LYS A 199 -4.58 -21.54 -1.25
C LYS A 199 -4.65 -20.08 -0.80
N VAL A 200 -5.74 -19.37 -1.12
CA VAL A 200 -5.87 -17.95 -0.79
C VAL A 200 -6.14 -17.75 0.69
N ARG A 201 -5.43 -16.80 1.27
CA ARG A 201 -5.59 -16.35 2.67
C ARG A 201 -5.58 -14.84 2.69
N THR A 202 -6.39 -14.23 3.54
CA THR A 202 -6.31 -12.78 3.78
C THR A 202 -5.36 -12.50 4.95
N VAL A 203 -4.26 -11.80 4.64
CA VAL A 203 -3.28 -11.30 5.61
C VAL A 203 -3.17 -9.79 5.39
N GLU A 204 -3.85 -9.03 6.22
CA GLU A 204 -3.91 -7.57 6.06
C GLU A 204 -2.55 -6.91 6.28
N ASN A 205 -2.37 -5.74 5.67
CA ASN A 205 -1.16 -4.95 5.86
C ASN A 205 -0.98 -4.55 7.33
N ILE A 206 0.23 -4.73 7.82
CA ILE A 206 0.66 -4.32 9.15
C ILE A 206 1.33 -2.94 9.02
N LEU A 207 0.95 -2.00 9.89
CA LEU A 207 1.49 -0.65 9.89
C LEU A 207 2.70 -0.54 10.84
N PRO A 208 3.80 0.08 10.39
CA PRO A 208 4.98 0.29 11.24
C PRO A 208 4.76 1.49 12.18
N ARG A 209 4.21 1.26 13.39
CA ARG A 209 3.87 2.32 14.38
C ARG A 209 5.06 3.24 14.66
N GLU A 210 6.22 2.67 14.97
CA GLU A 210 7.39 3.44 15.37
C GLU A 210 7.86 4.36 14.23
N LEU A 211 7.93 3.84 13.01
CA LEU A 211 8.28 4.62 11.82
C LEU A 211 7.26 5.74 11.58
N THR A 212 5.95 5.41 11.61
CA THR A 212 4.87 6.37 11.38
C THR A 212 4.94 7.51 12.39
N CYS A 213 5.13 7.21 13.68
CA CYS A 213 5.27 8.22 14.73
C CYS A 213 6.56 9.06 14.57
N LYS A 214 7.69 8.45 14.22
CA LYS A 214 8.95 9.17 13.94
C LYS A 214 8.81 10.10 12.74
N GLN A 215 8.22 9.63 11.66
CA GLN A 215 8.00 10.43 10.46
C GLN A 215 6.97 11.55 10.71
N ALA A 216 5.96 11.33 11.54
CA ALA A 216 4.98 12.35 11.93
C ALA A 216 5.58 13.47 12.80
N ALA A 217 6.71 13.22 13.48
CA ALA A 217 7.41 14.22 14.28
C ALA A 217 8.27 15.20 13.45
N ILE A 218 8.48 14.91 12.15
CA ILE A 218 9.24 15.80 11.25
C ILE A 218 8.36 17.03 10.96
N PRO A 219 8.85 18.28 11.14
CA PRO A 219 8.07 19.47 10.85
C PRO A 219 7.67 19.55 9.37
N GLN A 220 6.44 19.99 9.11
CA GLN A 220 5.97 20.43 7.78
C GLN A 220 5.77 21.95 7.79
N THR A 221 5.85 22.60 6.65
CA THR A 221 5.86 24.07 6.56
C THR A 221 4.81 24.65 5.60
N ASP A 222 4.16 23.82 4.79
CA ASP A 222 3.24 24.25 3.73
C ASP A 222 1.76 23.93 4.02
N MET A 223 1.44 23.56 5.27
CA MET A 223 0.08 23.46 5.80
C MET A 223 0.01 24.23 7.13
N PRO A 224 -0.27 25.53 7.12
CA PRO A 224 -0.49 26.31 8.33
C PRO A 224 -1.68 25.78 9.13
N THR A 225 -1.55 25.71 10.46
CA THR A 225 -2.58 25.16 11.38
C THR A 225 -3.13 26.19 12.34
N ASP A 226 -2.65 27.42 12.28
CA ASP A 226 -3.03 28.57 13.09
C ASP A 226 -4.08 29.49 12.43
N ASP A 227 -4.61 29.07 11.27
CA ASP A 227 -5.52 29.84 10.43
C ASP A 227 -6.81 29.05 10.16
N GLY A 228 -7.65 28.92 11.19
CA GLY A 228 -8.92 28.19 11.15
C GLY A 228 -8.78 26.67 11.37
N ILE A 229 -9.85 25.93 11.03
CA ILE A 229 -9.93 24.48 11.18
C ILE A 229 -9.30 23.81 9.94
N SER A 230 -8.33 22.95 10.17
CA SER A 230 -7.62 22.22 9.11
C SER A 230 -8.20 20.82 8.88
N LEU A 231 -8.76 20.59 7.70
CA LEU A 231 -9.19 19.27 7.22
C LEU A 231 -8.12 18.69 6.30
N LEU A 232 -7.88 17.38 6.34
CA LEU A 232 -6.90 16.71 5.50
C LEU A 232 -7.48 15.45 4.85
N SER A 233 -7.20 15.28 3.56
CA SER A 233 -7.40 14.01 2.83
C SER A 233 -6.11 13.60 2.13
N VAL A 234 -5.78 12.32 2.17
CA VAL A 234 -4.58 11.76 1.53
C VAL A 234 -4.96 10.60 0.63
N GLY A 235 -4.58 10.65 -0.63
CA GLY A 235 -4.87 9.56 -1.55
C GLY A 235 -4.56 9.87 -3.00
N ARG A 236 -4.74 8.86 -3.87
CA ARG A 236 -4.61 9.04 -5.31
C ARG A 236 -5.78 9.90 -5.82
N PHE A 237 -5.51 10.84 -6.72
CA PHE A 237 -6.54 11.63 -7.38
C PHE A 237 -7.18 10.80 -8.49
N CYS A 238 -8.24 10.09 -8.12
CA CYS A 238 -9.02 9.19 -8.97
C CYS A 238 -10.46 9.11 -8.48
N GLU A 239 -11.37 8.65 -9.33
CA GLU A 239 -12.80 8.54 -9.05
C GLU A 239 -13.12 7.90 -7.69
N ALA A 240 -12.41 6.82 -7.33
CA ALA A 240 -12.61 6.10 -6.06
C ALA A 240 -12.48 7.00 -4.83
N LYS A 241 -11.56 7.98 -4.87
CA LYS A 241 -11.26 8.85 -3.72
C LYS A 241 -12.19 10.04 -3.58
N ASN A 242 -12.99 10.34 -4.62
CA ASN A 242 -14.05 11.36 -4.56
C ASN A 242 -13.58 12.78 -4.21
N PHE A 243 -12.32 13.10 -4.53
CA PHE A 243 -11.78 14.44 -4.21
C PHE A 243 -12.37 15.56 -5.08
N ASP A 244 -13.01 15.22 -6.18
CA ASP A 244 -13.78 16.12 -7.02
C ASP A 244 -15.03 16.68 -6.32
N ASN A 245 -15.57 16.03 -5.28
CA ASN A 245 -16.67 16.53 -4.46
C ASN A 245 -16.24 17.36 -3.24
N VAL A 246 -14.96 17.30 -2.85
CA VAL A 246 -14.43 18.06 -1.70
C VAL A 246 -14.70 19.57 -1.81
N PRO A 247 -14.57 20.23 -2.98
CA PRO A 247 -14.85 21.66 -3.08
C PRO A 247 -16.30 22.04 -2.77
N ASP A 248 -17.30 21.23 -3.18
CA ASP A 248 -18.70 21.51 -2.85
C ASP A 248 -19.00 21.26 -1.38
N ILE A 249 -18.45 20.19 -0.79
CA ILE A 249 -18.57 19.91 0.66
C ILE A 249 -17.95 21.07 1.47
N CYS A 250 -16.74 21.49 1.11
CA CYS A 250 -16.04 22.61 1.77
C CYS A 250 -16.83 23.91 1.65
N ARG A 251 -17.38 24.24 0.49
CA ARG A 251 -18.24 25.42 0.26
C ARG A 251 -19.45 25.41 1.20
N ARG A 252 -20.07 24.26 1.43
CA ARG A 252 -21.21 24.13 2.34
C ARG A 252 -20.79 24.37 3.81
N LEU A 253 -19.64 23.85 4.23
CA LEU A 253 -19.08 24.10 5.56
C LEU A 253 -18.82 25.61 5.77
N VAL A 254 -18.23 26.28 4.78
CA VAL A 254 -17.98 27.72 4.83
C VAL A 254 -19.30 28.52 4.84
N ALA A 255 -20.28 28.14 4.02
CA ALA A 255 -21.60 28.75 3.99
C ALA A 255 -22.36 28.60 5.32
N ASP A 256 -22.09 27.53 6.06
CA ASP A 256 -22.62 27.26 7.41
C ASP A 256 -21.83 27.99 8.52
N GLY A 257 -20.89 28.86 8.15
CA GLY A 257 -20.15 29.74 9.06
C GLY A 257 -18.90 29.14 9.70
N LEU A 258 -18.41 27.98 9.21
CA LEU A 258 -17.18 27.39 9.68
C LEU A 258 -15.96 27.95 8.92
N ASP A 259 -14.94 28.35 9.68
CA ASP A 259 -13.66 28.77 9.10
C ASP A 259 -12.75 27.56 8.86
N VAL A 260 -12.97 26.88 7.73
CA VAL A 260 -12.26 25.65 7.36
C VAL A 260 -11.33 25.84 6.18
N LYS A 261 -10.19 25.14 6.22
CA LYS A 261 -9.32 24.89 5.08
C LYS A 261 -9.17 23.38 4.89
N TRP A 262 -9.32 22.92 3.66
CA TRP A 262 -9.21 21.50 3.33
C TRP A 262 -8.02 21.22 2.45
N TYR A 263 -7.06 20.47 2.97
CA TYR A 263 -5.81 20.16 2.29
C TYR A 263 -5.90 18.78 1.64
N LEU A 264 -5.44 18.68 0.39
CA LEU A 264 -5.41 17.45 -0.39
C LEU A 264 -3.96 17.06 -0.69
N ILE A 265 -3.54 15.91 -0.18
CA ILE A 265 -2.23 15.32 -0.49
C ILE A 265 -2.43 14.14 -1.43
N GLY A 266 -1.75 14.19 -2.58
CA GLY A 266 -1.81 13.13 -3.56
C GLY A 266 -1.47 13.59 -4.96
N TYR A 267 -1.73 12.71 -5.90
CA TYR A 267 -1.57 12.95 -7.33
C TYR A 267 -2.43 11.94 -8.11
N GLY A 268 -2.74 12.22 -9.35
CA GLY A 268 -3.49 11.30 -10.20
C GLY A 268 -4.17 11.98 -11.38
N GLY A 269 -4.87 11.18 -12.18
CA GLY A 269 -5.49 11.64 -13.42
C GLY A 269 -6.60 12.66 -13.21
N ASP A 270 -7.26 12.67 -12.05
CA ASP A 270 -8.39 13.56 -11.75
C ASP A 270 -7.97 14.93 -11.20
N GLU A 271 -6.66 15.22 -11.08
CA GLU A 271 -6.22 16.54 -10.61
C GLU A 271 -6.80 17.70 -11.42
N PRO A 272 -6.85 17.67 -12.77
CA PRO A 272 -7.50 18.74 -13.55
C PRO A 272 -8.97 18.90 -13.21
N LEU A 273 -9.71 17.81 -13.01
CA LEU A 273 -11.11 17.84 -12.60
C LEU A 273 -11.28 18.47 -11.21
N ILE A 274 -10.43 18.07 -10.25
CA ILE A 274 -10.48 18.63 -8.89
C ILE A 274 -10.24 20.15 -8.92
N ARG A 275 -9.23 20.63 -9.67
CA ARG A 275 -8.95 22.06 -9.85
C ARG A 275 -10.13 22.80 -10.47
N GLN A 276 -10.73 22.22 -11.51
CA GLN A 276 -11.95 22.80 -12.12
C GLN A 276 -13.08 22.91 -11.09
N LYS A 277 -13.30 21.90 -10.25
CA LYS A 277 -14.32 21.92 -9.19
C LYS A 277 -14.03 22.91 -8.09
N ILE A 278 -12.76 23.16 -7.76
CA ILE A 278 -12.33 24.21 -6.84
C ILE A 278 -12.72 25.59 -7.41
N ASP A 279 -12.45 25.84 -8.70
CA ASP A 279 -12.78 27.08 -9.36
C ASP A 279 -14.29 27.30 -9.48
N GLU A 280 -15.05 26.27 -9.89
CA GLU A 280 -16.52 26.31 -9.96
C GLU A 280 -17.18 26.59 -8.60
N ALA A 281 -16.60 26.09 -7.52
CA ALA A 281 -17.10 26.31 -6.17
C ALA A 281 -16.63 27.62 -5.52
N GLY A 282 -15.67 28.34 -6.12
CA GLY A 282 -15.05 29.54 -5.56
C GLY A 282 -14.23 29.24 -4.30
N MET A 283 -13.55 28.09 -4.25
CA MET A 283 -12.85 27.60 -3.05
C MET A 283 -11.32 27.60 -3.19
N GLN A 284 -10.75 28.45 -4.05
CA GLN A 284 -9.31 28.48 -4.34
C GLN A 284 -8.45 28.74 -3.09
N ASP A 285 -8.95 29.52 -2.14
CA ASP A 285 -8.27 29.86 -0.89
C ASP A 285 -8.62 28.90 0.26
N ARG A 286 -9.50 27.91 0.03
CA ARG A 286 -10.04 27.01 1.04
C ARG A 286 -9.75 25.53 0.79
N VAL A 287 -9.67 25.11 -0.49
CA VAL A 287 -9.30 23.75 -0.87
C VAL A 287 -7.93 23.79 -1.54
N ILE A 288 -6.92 23.33 -0.82
CA ILE A 288 -5.51 23.47 -1.17
C ILE A 288 -4.92 22.13 -1.59
N ILE A 289 -4.50 22.02 -2.84
CA ILE A 289 -3.78 20.83 -3.34
C ILE A 289 -2.30 20.98 -3.01
N LEU A 290 -1.80 20.18 -2.05
CA LEU A 290 -0.39 20.14 -1.64
C LEU A 290 0.48 19.28 -2.57
N GLY A 291 -0.16 18.55 -3.50
CA GLY A 291 0.53 17.63 -4.40
C GLY A 291 1.02 16.36 -3.71
N LYS A 292 1.92 15.63 -4.37
CA LYS A 292 2.52 14.41 -3.83
C LYS A 292 3.46 14.76 -2.67
N LYS A 293 3.29 14.08 -1.54
CA LYS A 293 4.20 14.13 -0.40
C LYS A 293 4.76 12.74 -0.12
N ASP A 294 6.07 12.64 0.00
CA ASP A 294 6.73 11.38 0.33
C ASP A 294 6.46 10.96 1.77
N ASN A 295 6.27 11.95 2.66
CA ASN A 295 5.89 11.76 4.04
C ASN A 295 4.61 12.56 4.37
N PRO A 296 3.42 11.94 4.37
CA PRO A 296 2.16 12.61 4.69
C PRO A 296 1.88 12.72 6.20
N TYR A 297 2.62 12.01 7.03
CA TYR A 297 2.32 11.89 8.46
C TYR A 297 2.43 13.18 9.28
N PRO A 298 3.37 14.12 9.00
CA PRO A 298 3.38 15.42 9.66
C PRO A 298 2.09 16.21 9.44
N TYR A 299 1.52 16.12 8.24
CA TYR A 299 0.25 16.76 7.88
C TYR A 299 -0.92 16.07 8.59
N MET A 300 -0.94 14.72 8.62
CA MET A 300 -1.95 13.97 9.37
C MET A 300 -1.89 14.32 10.86
N ARG A 301 -0.70 14.44 11.44
CA ARG A 301 -0.54 14.83 12.85
C ARG A 301 -1.00 16.26 13.11
N ALA A 302 -0.79 17.18 12.16
CA ALA A 302 -1.09 18.58 12.31
C ALA A 302 -2.56 18.94 12.06
N CYS A 303 -3.29 18.20 11.20
CA CYS A 303 -4.69 18.51 10.91
C CYS A 303 -5.60 18.33 12.15
N ASP A 304 -6.72 19.04 12.15
CA ASP A 304 -7.76 18.90 13.19
C ASP A 304 -8.64 17.68 12.94
N LEU A 305 -8.97 17.42 11.67
CA LEU A 305 -9.81 16.31 11.26
C LEU A 305 -9.27 15.66 9.99
N TYR A 306 -9.10 14.35 9.99
CA TYR A 306 -8.81 13.58 8.80
C TYR A 306 -10.11 13.13 8.14
N VAL A 307 -10.29 13.42 6.85
CA VAL A 307 -11.50 13.07 6.10
C VAL A 307 -11.14 12.23 4.88
N GLN A 308 -11.76 11.06 4.76
CA GLN A 308 -11.64 10.19 3.58
C GLN A 308 -12.99 10.08 2.88
N PRO A 309 -13.31 10.97 1.91
CA PRO A 309 -14.63 11.06 1.30
C PRO A 309 -14.83 10.06 0.14
N SER A 310 -14.23 8.89 0.21
CA SER A 310 -14.18 7.92 -0.89
C SER A 310 -15.56 7.44 -1.34
N ARG A 311 -15.72 7.15 -2.64
CA ARG A 311 -16.89 6.46 -3.18
C ARG A 311 -16.83 4.95 -2.90
N TYR A 312 -15.65 4.38 -2.95
CA TYR A 312 -15.41 2.99 -2.63
C TYR A 312 -13.94 2.77 -2.19
N GLU A 313 -13.75 1.83 -1.28
CA GLU A 313 -12.46 1.38 -0.77
C GLU A 313 -12.50 -0.14 -0.53
N GLY A 314 -11.37 -0.81 -0.62
CA GLY A 314 -11.23 -2.12 0.00
C GLY A 314 -10.98 -1.94 1.50
N LYS A 315 -9.83 -1.37 1.85
CA LYS A 315 -9.48 -0.92 3.21
C LYS A 315 -8.50 0.25 3.07
N ALA A 316 -8.91 1.45 3.51
CA ALA A 316 -8.12 2.64 3.37
C ALA A 316 -7.00 2.68 4.42
N VAL A 317 -5.78 2.36 4.02
CA VAL A 317 -4.59 2.37 4.89
C VAL A 317 -4.39 3.75 5.52
N THR A 318 -4.61 4.83 4.77
CA THR A 318 -4.46 6.21 5.22
C THR A 318 -5.42 6.59 6.37
N VAL A 319 -6.60 5.98 6.43
CA VAL A 319 -7.53 6.12 7.56
C VAL A 319 -6.93 5.52 8.83
N ARG A 320 -6.37 4.30 8.74
CA ARG A 320 -5.69 3.67 9.88
C ARG A 320 -4.42 4.41 10.29
N GLU A 321 -3.69 4.98 9.33
CA GLU A 321 -2.52 5.82 9.62
C GLU A 321 -2.93 7.06 10.43
N ALA A 322 -4.03 7.71 10.08
CA ALA A 322 -4.57 8.84 10.84
C ALA A 322 -5.04 8.43 12.24
N GLN A 323 -5.77 7.32 12.36
CA GLN A 323 -6.20 6.75 13.67
C GLN A 323 -4.98 6.38 14.54
N LEU A 324 -3.92 5.77 13.95
CA LEU A 324 -2.68 5.44 14.66
C LEU A 324 -1.99 6.68 15.22
N LEU A 325 -2.12 7.82 14.54
CA LEU A 325 -1.63 9.12 15.00
C LEU A 325 -2.58 9.83 15.96
N GLY A 326 -3.66 9.18 16.39
CA GLY A 326 -4.63 9.71 17.35
C GLY A 326 -5.54 10.78 16.76
N LYS A 327 -5.75 10.80 15.45
CA LYS A 327 -6.62 11.79 14.80
C LYS A 327 -8.07 11.37 14.79
N PRO A 328 -9.02 12.30 15.04
CA PRO A 328 -10.41 12.05 14.70
C PRO A 328 -10.53 11.88 13.17
N VAL A 329 -11.36 10.93 12.77
CA VAL A 329 -11.51 10.51 11.38
C VAL A 329 -12.96 10.55 10.95
N VAL A 330 -13.21 11.04 9.75
CA VAL A 330 -14.49 10.92 9.05
C VAL A 330 -14.27 10.14 7.75
N ILE A 331 -15.15 9.17 7.49
CA ILE A 331 -15.23 8.48 6.20
C ILE A 331 -16.66 8.54 5.67
N THR A 332 -16.84 8.43 4.37
CA THR A 332 -18.16 8.26 3.75
C THR A 332 -18.65 6.82 3.89
N ASP A 333 -19.97 6.63 3.83
CA ASP A 333 -20.66 5.33 3.92
C ASP A 333 -20.52 4.53 2.61
N TYR A 334 -19.31 4.07 2.31
CA TYR A 334 -19.07 3.11 1.22
C TYR A 334 -19.24 1.67 1.71
N ALA A 335 -19.44 0.74 0.80
CA ALA A 335 -19.86 -0.65 1.09
C ALA A 335 -19.05 -1.40 2.16
N THR A 336 -17.79 -1.00 2.42
CA THR A 336 -16.89 -1.61 3.43
C THR A 336 -16.60 -0.69 4.62
N SER A 337 -17.32 0.44 4.76
CA SER A 337 -17.08 1.45 5.80
C SER A 337 -17.12 0.88 7.22
N ASP A 338 -18.09 0.01 7.53
CA ASP A 338 -18.22 -0.67 8.82
C ASP A 338 -17.01 -1.53 9.21
N SER A 339 -16.26 -2.02 8.20
CA SER A 339 -15.03 -2.79 8.44
C SER A 339 -13.81 -1.89 8.65
N GLN A 340 -13.93 -0.60 8.31
CA GLN A 340 -12.85 0.38 8.37
C GLN A 340 -12.71 0.99 9.75
N LEU A 341 -13.81 1.37 10.39
CA LEU A 341 -13.89 1.97 11.72
C LEU A 341 -15.20 1.60 12.43
N GLU A 342 -15.24 1.80 13.74
CA GLU A 342 -16.43 1.66 14.56
C GLU A 342 -17.08 3.03 14.71
N ASP A 343 -18.24 3.20 14.00
CA ASP A 343 -18.94 4.49 13.94
C ASP A 343 -19.23 5.08 15.31
N GLY A 344 -18.89 6.34 15.46
CA GLY A 344 -19.06 7.09 16.71
C GLY A 344 -18.10 6.71 17.83
N VAL A 345 -17.16 5.79 17.64
CA VAL A 345 -16.19 5.35 18.65
C VAL A 345 -14.77 5.76 18.26
N ASP A 346 -14.28 5.37 17.09
CA ASP A 346 -12.93 5.71 16.63
C ASP A 346 -12.92 6.43 15.26
N GLY A 347 -14.08 6.94 14.87
CA GLY A 347 -14.35 7.78 13.72
C GLY A 347 -15.84 7.98 13.53
N VAL A 348 -16.23 8.66 12.47
CA VAL A 348 -17.62 8.89 12.09
C VAL A 348 -17.83 8.49 10.63
N ILE A 349 -18.90 7.72 10.37
CA ILE A 349 -19.34 7.37 9.02
C ILE A 349 -20.45 8.36 8.62
N VAL A 350 -20.23 9.09 7.53
CA VAL A 350 -21.17 10.12 7.06
C VAL A 350 -21.77 9.73 5.72
N PRO A 351 -22.99 10.20 5.38
CA PRO A 351 -23.62 9.97 4.10
C PRO A 351 -22.74 10.40 2.93
N MET A 352 -22.87 9.73 1.79
CA MET A 352 -22.04 9.99 0.60
C MET A 352 -22.47 11.23 -0.18
N ASP A 353 -23.72 11.69 -0.04
CA ASP A 353 -24.17 12.93 -0.67
C ASP A 353 -23.55 14.16 0.01
N ASN A 354 -23.15 15.14 -0.81
CA ASN A 354 -22.39 16.31 -0.34
C ASN A 354 -23.10 17.14 0.73
N ALA A 355 -24.43 17.23 0.70
CA ALA A 355 -25.18 18.06 1.63
C ALA A 355 -25.21 17.44 3.02
N SER A 356 -25.58 16.16 3.12
CA SER A 356 -25.60 15.40 4.39
C SER A 356 -24.19 15.21 4.92
N CYS A 357 -23.21 14.90 4.06
CA CYS A 357 -21.80 14.80 4.43
C CYS A 357 -21.31 16.12 5.09
N ALA A 358 -21.57 17.28 4.48
CA ALA A 358 -21.19 18.56 5.04
C ALA A 358 -21.90 18.84 6.38
N ALA A 359 -23.17 18.51 6.50
CA ALA A 359 -23.94 18.73 7.74
C ALA A 359 -23.38 17.91 8.91
N GLU A 360 -23.05 16.63 8.69
CA GLU A 360 -22.48 15.76 9.73
C GLU A 360 -21.05 16.20 10.11
N ILE A 361 -20.21 16.58 9.12
CA ILE A 361 -18.89 17.16 9.41
C ILE A 361 -19.03 18.45 10.21
N ALA A 362 -19.99 19.34 9.85
CA ALA A 362 -20.23 20.58 10.58
C ALA A 362 -20.68 20.35 12.02
N ALA A 363 -21.57 19.38 12.24
CA ALA A 363 -22.02 18.98 13.58
C ALA A 363 -20.83 18.49 14.42
N LEU A 364 -19.96 17.64 13.85
CA LEU A 364 -18.76 17.14 14.54
C LEU A 364 -17.78 18.28 14.88
N LEU A 365 -17.50 19.19 13.94
CA LEU A 365 -16.56 20.30 14.15
C LEU A 365 -17.05 21.30 15.21
N ARG A 366 -18.37 21.39 15.43
CA ARG A 366 -18.99 22.22 16.50
C ARG A 366 -19.02 21.55 17.87
N ASP A 367 -18.60 20.28 17.96
CA ASP A 367 -18.52 19.52 19.19
C ASP A 367 -17.06 19.16 19.55
N PRO A 368 -16.29 20.07 20.16
CA PRO A 368 -14.91 19.80 20.55
C PRO A 368 -14.77 18.61 21.52
N ALA A 369 -15.79 18.38 22.38
CA ALA A 369 -15.78 17.26 23.31
C ALA A 369 -15.87 15.92 22.56
N ARG A 370 -16.68 15.86 21.52
CA ARG A 370 -16.81 14.71 20.65
C ARG A 370 -15.52 14.45 19.84
N MET A 371 -14.92 15.51 19.28
CA MET A 371 -13.63 15.44 18.58
C MET A 371 -12.54 14.88 19.48
N GLN A 372 -12.47 15.39 20.73
CA GLN A 372 -11.50 14.89 21.72
C GLN A 372 -11.76 13.43 22.09
N GLN A 373 -13.03 13.04 22.31
CA GLN A 373 -13.40 11.65 22.60
C GLN A 373 -12.95 10.68 21.51
N LEU A 374 -13.16 11.02 20.23
CA LEU A 374 -12.70 10.21 19.10
C LEU A 374 -11.17 10.09 19.10
N SER A 375 -10.46 11.19 19.30
CA SER A 375 -8.99 11.21 19.37
C SER A 375 -8.47 10.32 20.51
N GLU A 376 -9.06 10.42 21.70
CA GLU A 376 -8.70 9.59 22.86
C GLU A 376 -8.99 8.10 22.62
N SER A 377 -10.09 7.80 21.95
CA SER A 377 -10.43 6.43 21.57
C SER A 377 -9.39 5.87 20.58
N CYS A 378 -8.99 6.66 19.59
CA CYS A 378 -7.94 6.30 18.66
C CYS A 378 -6.60 6.05 19.38
N ALA A 379 -6.23 6.89 20.34
CA ALA A 379 -4.98 6.74 21.10
C ALA A 379 -4.92 5.44 21.95
N LYS A 380 -6.06 4.88 22.34
CA LYS A 380 -6.16 3.68 23.18
C LYS A 380 -6.20 2.37 22.39
N ARG A 381 -6.38 2.42 21.07
CA ARG A 381 -6.51 1.24 20.21
C ARG A 381 -5.22 0.94 19.43
N ASP A 382 -5.05 -0.32 19.06
CA ASP A 382 -3.98 -0.72 18.14
C ASP A 382 -4.50 -0.75 16.71
N TYR A 383 -4.01 0.16 15.88
CA TYR A 383 -4.29 0.21 14.44
C TYR A 383 -3.18 -0.38 13.59
N THR A 384 -2.16 -0.99 14.22
CA THR A 384 -1.04 -1.57 13.46
C THR A 384 -1.41 -2.84 12.74
N ASN A 385 -2.43 -3.58 13.22
CA ASN A 385 -2.74 -4.95 12.77
C ASN A 385 -1.63 -5.96 13.10
N SER A 386 -0.82 -5.73 14.12
CA SER A 386 0.31 -6.61 14.46
C SER A 386 -0.10 -8.09 14.68
N ALA A 387 -1.35 -8.33 15.09
CA ALA A 387 -1.90 -9.68 15.23
C ALA A 387 -1.91 -10.49 13.92
N GLU A 388 -1.91 -9.83 12.76
CA GLU A 388 -1.82 -10.50 11.45
C GLU A 388 -0.54 -11.32 11.28
N ALA A 389 0.54 -10.98 12.01
CA ALA A 389 1.75 -11.79 12.04
C ALA A 389 1.48 -13.25 12.51
N GLY A 390 0.47 -13.47 13.36
CA GLY A 390 0.02 -14.79 13.76
C GLY A 390 -0.42 -15.68 12.60
N LYS A 391 -1.08 -15.09 11.59
CA LYS A 391 -1.49 -15.83 10.38
C LYS A 391 -0.29 -16.32 9.57
N ILE A 392 0.83 -15.58 9.59
CA ILE A 392 2.06 -15.96 8.88
C ILE A 392 2.69 -17.19 9.56
N TYR A 393 2.67 -17.25 10.88
CA TYR A 393 3.19 -18.40 11.59
C TYR A 393 2.40 -19.67 11.29
N ALA A 394 1.07 -19.55 11.15
CA ALA A 394 0.22 -20.67 10.76
C ALA A 394 0.52 -21.20 9.33
N LEU A 395 1.17 -20.43 8.46
CA LEU A 395 1.59 -20.90 7.14
C LEU A 395 2.74 -21.95 7.20
N MET A 396 3.40 -22.07 8.33
CA MET A 396 4.48 -23.06 8.53
C MET A 396 3.97 -24.41 9.04
N GLU A 397 2.75 -24.45 9.54
CA GLU A 397 2.06 -25.66 9.99
C GLU A 397 1.47 -26.42 8.79
#